data_aa1b205eca1d58a28f2219e1eb21a921
#
_entry.id   aa1b205eca1d58a28f2219e1eb21a921
#
_cell.length_a   1.000
_cell.length_b   1.000
_cell.length_c   1.000
_cell.angle_alpha   90.00
_cell.angle_beta   90.00
_cell.angle_gamma   90.00
#
_symmetry.space_group_name_H-M   'P 1'
#
loop_
_entity.id
_entity.type
_entity.pdbx_description
1 polymer ?
#
loop_
_entity_poly.entity_id
_entity_poly.type
_entity_poly.pdbx_seq_one_letter_code
_entity_poly.pdbx_strand_id
1 'polypeptide(L)'
;MNLYSGSQTINKQGTFFPFNNDNDSRADYHFGMNMSVPFYMSESGKDQNNNDMKFEFSGDDDVWVFINGKLVLDIGGIHAAIGGSIDFATGEVKYTFGNGGKVYAAQGKDGKQTEIQDKTYNLYSDFGITREELASGENNLQIFYLERGAGKSNCKIKFNLQQKDTLEVSKTLGTDTPYTENNFEFQLLKKNSN
;
A
#
# COMPACT_ATOMS: atom_id res chain seq x y z
N MET A 1 -2.47 -1.85 -7.99
CA MET A 1 -1.83 -3.15 -8.22
C MET A 1 -2.72 -4.23 -7.61
N ASN A 2 -3.14 -5.22 -8.39
CA ASN A 2 -3.85 -6.38 -7.86
C ASN A 2 -2.82 -7.50 -7.72
N LEU A 3 -2.46 -7.80 -6.49
CA LEU A 3 -1.81 -9.05 -6.16
C LEU A 3 -2.94 -10.05 -5.91
N TYR A 4 -2.80 -11.22 -6.38
CA TYR A 4 -3.82 -12.24 -6.59
C TYR A 4 -4.75 -12.54 -5.42
N SER A 5 -5.94 -13.07 -5.74
CA SER A 5 -6.83 -13.72 -4.78
C SER A 5 -7.15 -15.13 -5.30
N GLY A 6 -7.01 -16.15 -4.48
CA GLY A 6 -7.26 -17.51 -4.94
C GLY A 6 -7.40 -18.56 -3.87
N SER A 7 -7.86 -19.71 -4.28
CA SER A 7 -7.95 -20.93 -3.48
C SER A 7 -6.77 -21.86 -3.78
N GLN A 8 -6.61 -22.93 -3.03
CA GLN A 8 -5.56 -23.96 -3.00
C GLN A 8 -4.94 -24.46 -4.33
N THR A 9 -5.18 -23.80 -5.44
CA THR A 9 -4.66 -24.22 -6.72
C THR A 9 -3.35 -23.47 -7.01
N ILE A 10 -2.26 -24.19 -6.96
CA ILE A 10 -0.91 -23.68 -7.21
C ILE A 10 -0.82 -23.19 -8.65
N ASN A 11 -0.17 -22.01 -8.85
CA ASN A 11 0.17 -21.46 -10.16
C ASN A 11 -0.99 -21.30 -11.17
N LYS A 12 -2.22 -21.20 -10.69
CA LYS A 12 -3.36 -20.83 -11.54
C LYS A 12 -3.67 -19.35 -11.39
N GLN A 13 -4.20 -18.77 -12.45
CA GLN A 13 -4.67 -17.38 -12.44
C GLN A 13 -5.62 -17.14 -11.26
N GLY A 14 -5.30 -16.12 -10.44
CA GLY A 14 -6.09 -15.79 -9.26
C GLY A 14 -5.56 -16.36 -7.95
N THR A 15 -4.40 -17.00 -7.94
CA THR A 15 -3.73 -17.48 -6.72
C THR A 15 -2.49 -16.64 -6.42
N PHE A 16 -2.16 -16.46 -5.15
CA PHE A 16 -0.95 -15.75 -4.74
C PHE A 16 0.00 -16.70 -3.99
N PHE A 17 0.79 -17.44 -4.77
CA PHE A 17 1.84 -18.34 -4.28
C PHE A 17 3.17 -18.01 -4.98
N PRO A 18 3.82 -16.92 -4.58
CA PRO A 18 4.96 -16.36 -5.33
C PRO A 18 6.21 -17.25 -5.36
N PHE A 19 6.31 -18.20 -4.45
CA PHE A 19 7.46 -19.12 -4.36
C PHE A 19 7.19 -20.51 -4.92
N ASN A 20 5.97 -20.78 -5.38
CA ASN A 20 5.65 -22.04 -6.05
C ASN A 20 5.94 -21.97 -7.56
N ASN A 21 6.31 -23.09 -8.13
CA ASN A 21 6.48 -23.32 -9.56
C ASN A 21 5.52 -24.39 -10.07
N ASP A 22 5.46 -24.58 -11.40
CA ASP A 22 4.51 -25.50 -12.05
C ASP A 22 4.69 -26.99 -11.67
N ASN A 23 5.84 -27.35 -11.09
CA ASN A 23 6.14 -28.71 -10.69
C ASN A 23 5.85 -29.00 -9.21
N ASP A 24 5.48 -27.97 -8.44
CA ASP A 24 5.23 -28.14 -7.02
C ASP A 24 3.90 -28.88 -6.80
N SER A 25 3.94 -29.90 -5.98
CA SER A 25 2.74 -30.70 -5.62
C SER A 25 1.95 -30.10 -4.46
N ARG A 26 2.51 -29.14 -3.75
CA ARG A 26 1.89 -28.46 -2.60
C ARG A 26 2.13 -26.97 -2.69
N ALA A 27 1.12 -26.19 -2.26
CA ALA A 27 1.26 -24.76 -2.09
C ALA A 27 2.14 -24.47 -0.87
N ASP A 28 3.07 -23.51 -1.03
CA ASP A 28 3.81 -22.95 0.09
C ASP A 28 2.99 -21.82 0.71
N TYR A 29 2.47 -22.08 1.90
CA TYR A 29 1.68 -21.12 2.69
C TYR A 29 2.51 -20.35 3.71
N HIS A 30 3.83 -20.53 3.72
CA HIS A 30 4.70 -19.92 4.72
C HIS A 30 5.66 -18.94 4.05
N PHE A 31 5.15 -17.77 3.73
CA PHE A 31 5.99 -16.73 3.13
C PHE A 31 5.59 -15.33 3.63
N GLY A 32 6.47 -14.40 3.43
CA GLY A 32 6.24 -12.99 3.75
C GLY A 32 6.63 -12.06 2.63
N MET A 33 6.01 -10.88 2.61
CA MET A 33 6.33 -9.80 1.71
C MET A 33 6.53 -8.51 2.52
N ASN A 34 7.58 -7.77 2.19
CA ASN A 34 7.76 -6.39 2.64
C ASN A 34 7.73 -5.50 1.39
N MET A 35 6.85 -4.52 1.39
CA MET A 35 6.75 -3.54 0.31
C MET A 35 6.87 -2.13 0.89
N SER A 36 7.71 -1.31 0.26
CA SER A 36 7.89 0.10 0.59
C SER A 36 7.49 0.96 -0.60
N VAL A 37 6.63 1.92 -0.37
CA VAL A 37 6.08 2.81 -1.40
C VAL A 37 6.34 4.25 -0.98
N PRO A 38 7.38 4.91 -1.52
CA PRO A 38 7.57 6.33 -1.31
C PRO A 38 6.43 7.10 -1.98
N PHE A 39 5.94 8.15 -1.35
CA PHE A 39 4.88 8.96 -1.92
C PHE A 39 4.94 10.41 -1.44
N TYR A 40 4.28 11.28 -2.20
CA TYR A 40 4.06 12.68 -1.86
C TYR A 40 2.57 12.95 -1.70
N MET A 41 2.22 13.82 -0.77
CA MET A 41 0.84 14.20 -0.51
C MET A 41 0.69 15.71 -0.64
N SER A 42 -0.37 16.15 -1.32
CA SER A 42 -0.80 17.55 -1.27
C SER A 42 -1.47 17.86 0.08
N GLU A 43 -1.55 19.12 0.47
CA GLU A 43 -2.27 19.54 1.67
C GLU A 43 -3.75 19.07 1.69
N SER A 44 -4.35 18.89 0.53
CA SER A 44 -5.71 18.39 0.40
C SER A 44 -5.85 16.87 0.54
N GLY A 45 -4.74 16.12 0.49
CA GLY A 45 -4.76 14.66 0.44
C GLY A 45 -5.31 14.09 -0.87
N LYS A 46 -5.25 14.87 -1.97
CA LYS A 46 -5.77 14.50 -3.28
C LYS A 46 -4.66 14.33 -4.31
N ASP A 47 -4.90 13.47 -5.28
CA ASP A 47 -4.01 13.25 -6.42
C ASP A 47 -4.10 14.39 -7.47
N GLN A 48 -3.30 14.31 -8.51
CA GLN A 48 -3.26 15.32 -9.60
C GLN A 48 -4.59 15.45 -10.34
N ASN A 49 -5.43 14.44 -10.31
CA ASN A 49 -6.75 14.43 -10.93
C ASN A 49 -7.86 14.87 -9.97
N ASN A 50 -7.50 15.41 -8.80
CA ASN A 50 -8.40 15.82 -7.73
C ASN A 50 -9.22 14.67 -7.12
N ASN A 51 -8.77 13.41 -7.25
CA ASN A 51 -9.33 12.29 -6.53
C ASN A 51 -8.66 12.18 -5.16
N ASP A 52 -9.39 11.67 -4.17
CA ASP A 52 -8.83 11.38 -2.86
C ASP A 52 -7.72 10.32 -2.99
N MET A 53 -6.55 10.60 -2.40
CA MET A 53 -5.47 9.64 -2.32
C MET A 53 -5.85 8.54 -1.34
N LYS A 54 -5.76 7.29 -1.76
CA LYS A 54 -6.18 6.14 -0.97
C LYS A 54 -5.19 4.99 -1.06
N PHE A 55 -5.15 4.25 0.03
CA PHE A 55 -4.60 2.91 0.09
C PHE A 55 -5.71 1.93 0.47
N GLU A 56 -5.79 0.82 -0.22
CA GLU A 56 -6.76 -0.25 0.03
C GLU A 56 -6.06 -1.61 0.03
N PHE A 57 -6.36 -2.41 1.02
CA PHE A 57 -5.91 -3.78 1.14
C PHE A 57 -7.11 -4.72 1.30
N SER A 58 -7.00 -5.92 0.78
CA SER A 58 -7.90 -7.04 1.10
C SER A 58 -7.14 -8.35 0.95
N GLY A 59 -7.18 -9.16 1.98
CA GLY A 59 -6.47 -10.44 2.01
C GLY A 59 -6.71 -11.21 3.29
N ASP A 60 -6.08 -12.37 3.39
CA ASP A 60 -6.06 -13.24 4.57
C ASP A 60 -4.65 -13.33 5.15
N ASP A 61 -4.60 -13.70 6.42
CA ASP A 61 -3.50 -13.69 7.35
C ASP A 61 -2.92 -12.29 7.65
N ASP A 62 -1.70 -12.18 8.15
CA ASP A 62 -1.22 -10.97 8.79
C ASP A 62 -0.87 -9.84 7.83
N VAL A 63 -1.39 -8.67 8.10
CA VAL A 63 -0.94 -7.43 7.43
C VAL A 63 -0.74 -6.31 8.42
N TRP A 64 0.40 -5.64 8.31
CA TRP A 64 0.70 -4.41 9.02
C TRP A 64 1.05 -3.32 8.02
N VAL A 65 0.40 -2.16 8.14
CA VAL A 65 0.67 -1.01 7.29
C VAL A 65 1.16 0.16 8.14
N PHE A 66 2.32 0.67 7.77
CA PHE A 66 2.96 1.80 8.44
C PHE A 66 3.00 3.01 7.51
N ILE A 67 2.86 4.18 8.07
CA ILE A 67 3.13 5.46 7.41
C ILE A 67 4.23 6.16 8.20
N ASN A 68 5.36 6.46 7.56
CA ASN A 68 6.53 7.08 8.18
C ASN A 68 6.95 6.36 9.50
N GLY A 69 6.88 5.03 9.50
CA GLY A 69 7.22 4.20 10.66
C GLY A 69 6.16 4.10 11.75
N LYS A 70 5.01 4.78 11.62
CA LYS A 70 3.89 4.66 12.54
C LYS A 70 2.90 3.60 12.04
N LEU A 71 2.57 2.63 12.87
CA LEU A 71 1.60 1.57 12.55
C LEU A 71 0.19 2.16 12.47
N VAL A 72 -0.44 2.05 11.30
CA VAL A 72 -1.77 2.62 11.02
C VAL A 72 -2.82 1.55 10.83
N LEU A 73 -2.49 0.46 10.13
CA LEU A 73 -3.37 -0.69 10.02
C LEU A 73 -2.67 -1.91 10.64
N ASP A 74 -3.30 -2.50 11.64
CA ASP A 74 -2.90 -3.75 12.26
C ASP A 74 -3.98 -4.80 11.99
N ILE A 75 -3.73 -5.62 10.98
CA ILE A 75 -4.58 -6.72 10.56
C ILE A 75 -3.80 -8.02 10.79
N GLY A 76 -3.24 -8.15 12.00
CA GLY A 76 -2.51 -9.34 12.40
C GLY A 76 -3.44 -10.41 12.96
N GLY A 77 -3.07 -11.66 12.77
CA GLY A 77 -3.80 -12.81 13.23
C GLY A 77 -4.32 -13.71 12.12
N ILE A 78 -4.69 -14.94 12.48
CA ILE A 78 -5.31 -15.88 11.53
C ILE A 78 -6.77 -15.48 11.36
N HIS A 79 -7.16 -15.09 10.16
CA HIS A 79 -8.52 -14.65 9.86
C HIS A 79 -8.92 -14.98 8.42
N ALA A 80 -10.23 -14.97 8.14
CA ALA A 80 -10.72 -14.92 6.77
C ALA A 80 -10.39 -13.56 6.15
N ALA A 81 -10.49 -13.43 4.81
CA ALA A 81 -10.14 -12.21 4.10
C ALA A 81 -10.78 -10.96 4.73
N ILE A 82 -9.93 -10.04 5.14
CA ILE A 82 -10.28 -8.74 5.72
C ILE A 82 -9.79 -7.63 4.78
N GLY A 83 -10.53 -6.52 4.74
CA GLY A 83 -10.11 -5.29 4.08
C GLY A 83 -9.59 -4.26 5.08
N GLY A 84 -8.67 -3.46 4.63
CA GLY A 84 -8.21 -2.24 5.29
C GLY A 84 -8.06 -1.11 4.29
N SER A 85 -8.38 0.11 4.69
CA SER A 85 -8.22 1.28 3.84
C SER A 85 -7.76 2.51 4.62
N ILE A 86 -7.02 3.36 3.92
CA ILE A 86 -6.59 4.67 4.40
C ILE A 86 -6.98 5.68 3.34
N ASP A 87 -7.78 6.66 3.71
CA ASP A 87 -8.14 7.82 2.89
C ASP A 87 -7.39 9.05 3.40
N PHE A 88 -6.46 9.54 2.62
CA PHE A 88 -5.60 10.67 3.01
C PHE A 88 -6.33 12.02 2.93
N ALA A 89 -7.40 12.13 2.14
CA ALA A 89 -8.16 13.36 2.04
C ALA A 89 -9.07 13.58 3.26
N THR A 90 -9.71 12.54 3.74
CA THR A 90 -10.59 12.59 4.90
C THR A 90 -9.87 12.24 6.20
N GLY A 91 -8.79 11.48 6.12
CA GLY A 91 -8.12 10.87 7.26
C GLY A 91 -8.76 9.57 7.71
N GLU A 92 -9.79 9.07 7.02
CA GLU A 92 -10.44 7.82 7.42
C GLU A 92 -9.50 6.63 7.31
N VAL A 93 -9.37 5.87 8.40
CA VAL A 93 -8.70 4.58 8.47
C VAL A 93 -9.75 3.55 8.86
N LYS A 94 -10.04 2.64 7.95
CA LYS A 94 -11.14 1.69 8.11
C LYS A 94 -10.68 0.25 8.00
N TYR A 95 -11.17 -0.56 8.92
CA TYR A 95 -11.10 -2.02 8.87
C TYR A 95 -12.43 -2.52 8.35
N THR A 96 -12.42 -3.27 7.26
CA THR A 96 -13.63 -3.81 6.63
C THR A 96 -13.60 -5.32 6.66
N PHE A 97 -14.46 -5.90 7.44
CA PHE A 97 -14.67 -7.34 7.46
C PHE A 97 -15.60 -7.70 6.30
N GLY A 98 -15.08 -8.38 5.29
CA GLY A 98 -15.78 -8.60 4.03
C GLY A 98 -17.11 -9.31 4.17
N ASN A 99 -18.04 -8.98 3.30
CA ASN A 99 -19.32 -9.64 2.99
C ASN A 99 -20.05 -10.37 4.13
N GLY A 100 -20.24 -9.70 5.29
CA GLY A 100 -20.97 -10.27 6.43
C GLY A 100 -20.28 -11.47 7.10
N GLY A 101 -19.04 -11.74 6.73
CA GLY A 101 -18.21 -12.75 7.38
C GLY A 101 -17.79 -12.26 8.75
N LYS A 102 -18.16 -13.00 9.79
CA LYS A 102 -17.64 -12.79 11.12
C LYS A 102 -16.17 -13.13 11.12
N VAL A 103 -15.33 -12.16 11.43
CA VAL A 103 -13.92 -12.37 11.65
C VAL A 103 -13.71 -12.56 13.14
N TYR A 104 -13.02 -13.62 13.48
CA TYR A 104 -12.70 -13.92 14.85
C TYR A 104 -11.22 -13.62 15.07
N ALA A 105 -10.91 -12.80 16.07
CA ALA A 105 -9.56 -12.69 16.57
C ALA A 105 -9.04 -14.09 16.97
N ALA A 106 -7.72 -14.25 16.94
CA ALA A 106 -7.09 -15.48 17.40
C ALA A 106 -7.68 -15.89 18.76
N GLN A 107 -7.84 -17.18 18.93
CA GLN A 107 -8.39 -17.76 20.16
C GLN A 107 -7.62 -17.24 21.38
N GLY A 108 -8.30 -16.55 22.27
CA GLY A 108 -7.72 -16.16 23.54
C GLY A 108 -7.30 -17.38 24.38
N LYS A 109 -6.53 -17.16 25.45
CA LYS A 109 -6.09 -18.23 26.36
C LYS A 109 -7.25 -19.00 27.00
N ASP A 110 -8.43 -18.43 26.98
CA ASP A 110 -9.69 -19.05 27.47
C ASP A 110 -10.41 -19.91 26.42
N GLY A 111 -9.83 -20.06 25.24
CA GLY A 111 -10.42 -20.81 24.13
C GLY A 111 -11.59 -20.12 23.43
N LYS A 112 -11.91 -18.88 23.82
CA LYS A 112 -12.99 -18.12 23.20
C LYS A 112 -12.46 -17.27 22.06
N GLN A 113 -13.18 -17.27 20.95
CA GLN A 113 -12.95 -16.38 19.83
C GLN A 113 -13.76 -15.10 20.05
N THR A 114 -13.09 -13.95 19.91
CA THR A 114 -13.77 -12.65 19.95
C THR A 114 -14.13 -12.23 18.54
N GLU A 115 -15.41 -11.96 18.32
CA GLU A 115 -15.86 -11.36 17.06
C GLU A 115 -15.30 -9.95 16.93
N ILE A 116 -14.62 -9.67 15.81
CA ILE A 116 -14.13 -8.34 15.50
C ILE A 116 -15.16 -7.68 14.61
N GLN A 117 -15.59 -6.49 14.99
CA GLN A 117 -16.51 -5.67 14.20
C GLN A 117 -15.73 -4.64 13.37
N ASP A 118 -16.36 -4.12 12.32
CA ASP A 118 -15.82 -3.01 11.54
C ASP A 118 -15.41 -1.86 12.46
N LYS A 119 -14.18 -1.38 12.26
CA LYS A 119 -13.63 -0.27 13.03
C LYS A 119 -13.21 0.85 12.10
N THR A 120 -13.44 2.07 12.54
CA THR A 120 -13.02 3.28 11.85
C THR A 120 -12.23 4.16 12.80
N TYR A 121 -11.10 4.65 12.35
CA TYR A 121 -10.22 5.57 13.05
C TYR A 121 -9.94 6.77 12.15
N ASN A 122 -9.33 7.80 12.71
CA ASN A 122 -8.86 8.94 11.94
C ASN A 122 -7.32 9.00 11.97
N LEU A 123 -6.71 9.03 10.79
CA LEU A 123 -5.27 9.06 10.59
C LEU A 123 -4.60 10.20 11.38
N TYR A 124 -5.25 11.34 11.40
CA TYR A 124 -4.69 12.56 11.96
C TYR A 124 -4.88 12.67 13.48
N SER A 125 -6.03 12.23 14.02
CA SER A 125 -6.31 12.33 15.46
C SER A 125 -5.80 11.12 16.26
N ASP A 126 -5.85 9.92 15.68
CA ASP A 126 -5.68 8.70 16.47
C ASP A 126 -4.26 8.10 16.36
N PHE A 127 -3.50 8.45 15.31
CA PHE A 127 -2.16 7.91 15.08
C PHE A 127 -1.03 8.93 15.27
N GLY A 128 -1.35 10.15 15.64
CA GLY A 128 -0.36 11.22 15.85
C GLY A 128 0.42 11.55 14.56
N ILE A 129 -0.22 11.45 13.43
CA ILE A 129 0.27 11.88 12.12
C ILE A 129 -0.45 13.17 11.78
N THR A 130 0.26 14.22 11.36
CA THR A 130 -0.42 15.45 10.94
C THR A 130 -0.46 15.57 9.42
N ARG A 131 -1.43 16.32 8.93
CA ARG A 131 -1.57 16.60 7.51
C ARG A 131 -0.39 17.40 6.99
N GLU A 132 0.05 18.36 7.79
CA GLU A 132 1.21 19.22 7.49
C GLU A 132 2.49 18.40 7.39
N GLU A 133 2.69 17.43 8.29
CA GLU A 133 3.82 16.50 8.25
C GLU A 133 3.83 15.72 6.93
N LEU A 134 2.70 15.16 6.53
CA LEU A 134 2.59 14.39 5.28
C LEU A 134 2.72 15.28 4.03
N ALA A 135 2.30 16.54 4.08
CA ALA A 135 2.40 17.45 2.95
C ALA A 135 3.79 18.10 2.82
N SER A 136 4.65 17.98 3.82
CA SER A 136 5.93 18.68 3.86
C SER A 136 7.05 18.05 3.02
N GLY A 137 6.89 16.80 2.58
CA GLY A 137 7.95 16.10 1.87
C GLY A 137 7.60 14.69 1.43
N GLU A 138 8.63 13.90 1.22
CA GLU A 138 8.50 12.49 0.88
C GLU A 138 8.05 11.69 2.10
N ASN A 139 7.04 10.86 1.87
CA ASN A 139 6.53 9.91 2.84
C ASN A 139 6.82 8.48 2.40
N ASN A 140 6.73 7.55 3.32
CA ASN A 140 6.87 6.13 3.05
C ASN A 140 5.66 5.36 3.60
N LEU A 141 4.97 4.64 2.73
CA LEU A 141 4.00 3.64 3.12
C LEU A 141 4.68 2.27 3.05
N GLN A 142 4.76 1.59 4.20
CA GLN A 142 5.40 0.29 4.30
C GLN A 142 4.37 -0.76 4.69
N ILE A 143 4.38 -1.88 3.99
CA ILE A 143 3.46 -2.99 4.18
C ILE A 143 4.27 -4.24 4.49
N PHE A 144 3.93 -4.89 5.58
CA PHE A 144 4.35 -6.26 5.88
C PHE A 144 3.15 -7.18 5.74
N TYR A 145 3.33 -8.23 4.97
CA TYR A 145 2.33 -9.28 4.75
C TYR A 145 2.96 -10.63 5.08
N LEU A 146 2.24 -11.44 5.83
CA LEU A 146 2.65 -12.81 6.14
C LEU A 146 1.50 -13.76 5.81
N GLU A 147 1.80 -14.76 5.01
CA GLU A 147 0.92 -15.90 4.76
C GLU A 147 1.32 -17.04 5.69
N ARG A 148 0.37 -17.54 6.48
CA ARG A 148 0.59 -18.61 7.46
C ARG A 148 -0.45 -19.71 7.41
N GLY A 149 -1.48 -19.52 6.60
CA GLY A 149 -2.64 -20.38 6.58
C GLY A 149 -2.52 -21.59 5.65
N ALA A 150 -3.40 -22.55 5.87
CA ALA A 150 -3.54 -23.72 5.01
C ALA A 150 -4.91 -23.69 4.35
N GLY A 151 -4.99 -23.30 3.09
CA GLY A 151 -6.25 -23.36 2.37
C GLY A 151 -6.45 -22.30 1.30
N LYS A 152 -6.06 -21.07 1.57
CA LYS A 152 -6.16 -19.95 0.62
C LYS A 152 -5.05 -18.95 0.89
N SER A 153 -4.63 -18.26 -0.15
CA SER A 153 -3.75 -17.11 -0.06
C SER A 153 -4.34 -15.99 -0.91
N ASN A 154 -4.67 -14.87 -0.28
CA ASN A 154 -5.30 -13.73 -0.92
C ASN A 154 -4.57 -12.46 -0.54
N CYS A 155 -4.05 -11.75 -1.53
CA CYS A 155 -3.43 -10.46 -1.33
C CYS A 155 -3.81 -9.50 -2.45
N LYS A 156 -4.62 -8.51 -2.13
CA LYS A 156 -5.01 -7.46 -3.06
C LYS A 156 -4.65 -6.11 -2.49
N ILE A 157 -3.78 -5.39 -3.18
CA ILE A 157 -3.34 -4.05 -2.81
C ILE A 157 -3.69 -3.09 -3.93
N LYS A 158 -4.27 -1.95 -3.59
CA LYS A 158 -4.61 -0.88 -4.52
C LYS A 158 -4.30 0.47 -3.89
N PHE A 159 -3.69 1.36 -4.64
CA PHE A 159 -3.45 2.73 -4.22
C PHE A 159 -3.32 3.67 -5.42
N ASN A 160 -3.55 4.96 -5.19
CA ASN A 160 -3.30 6.07 -6.11
C ASN A 160 -2.36 7.10 -5.47
N LEU A 161 -1.38 6.64 -4.70
CA LEU A 161 -0.39 7.50 -4.06
C LEU A 161 0.50 8.16 -5.12
N GLN A 162 0.73 9.46 -4.97
CA GLN A 162 1.57 10.21 -5.90
C GLN A 162 3.04 9.82 -5.70
N GLN A 163 3.68 9.46 -6.79
CA GLN A 163 5.11 9.24 -6.84
C GLN A 163 5.82 10.56 -7.16
N LYS A 164 7.11 10.62 -6.90
CA LYS A 164 7.92 11.77 -7.33
C LYS A 164 8.00 11.79 -8.84
N ASP A 165 7.48 12.87 -9.42
CA ASP A 165 7.71 13.14 -10.84
C ASP A 165 9.16 13.61 -11.02
N THR A 166 9.93 12.89 -11.81
CA THR A 166 11.28 13.28 -12.21
C THR A 166 11.22 13.88 -13.60
N LEU A 167 11.59 15.16 -13.72
CA LEU A 167 11.86 15.77 -15.01
C LEU A 167 13.34 15.61 -15.32
N GLU A 168 13.66 14.77 -16.29
CA GLU A 168 15.01 14.67 -16.84
C GLU A 168 15.16 15.62 -18.02
N VAL A 169 16.10 16.54 -17.91
CA VAL A 169 16.44 17.47 -18.98
C VAL A 169 17.84 17.14 -19.44
N SER A 170 17.97 16.71 -20.71
CA SER A 170 19.27 16.46 -21.32
C SER A 170 19.53 17.45 -22.44
N LYS A 171 20.77 17.90 -22.55
CA LYS A 171 21.25 18.68 -23.68
C LYS A 171 22.38 17.94 -24.38
N THR A 172 22.23 17.68 -25.66
CA THR A 172 23.29 17.11 -26.50
C THR A 172 23.91 18.22 -27.34
N LEU A 173 25.21 18.33 -27.31
CA LEU A 173 25.96 19.22 -28.20
C LEU A 173 26.33 18.49 -29.47
N GLY A 174 26.17 19.13 -30.61
CA GLY A 174 26.66 18.62 -31.89
C GLY A 174 28.20 18.61 -31.91
N THR A 175 28.77 17.74 -32.72
CA THR A 175 30.23 17.55 -32.86
C THR A 175 31.00 18.79 -33.31
N ASP A 176 30.31 19.76 -33.93
CA ASP A 176 30.91 20.99 -34.50
C ASP A 176 30.69 22.24 -33.61
N THR A 177 30.30 22.07 -32.35
CA THR A 177 30.09 23.21 -31.46
C THR A 177 31.42 23.68 -30.88
N PRO A 178 31.75 25.00 -31.00
CA PRO A 178 32.99 25.57 -30.47
C PRO A 178 32.97 25.74 -28.95
N TYR A 179 31.92 25.36 -28.26
CA TYR A 179 31.77 25.55 -26.82
C TYR A 179 32.45 24.41 -26.05
N THR A 180 33.47 24.76 -25.28
CA THR A 180 34.20 23.83 -24.42
C THR A 180 33.71 23.85 -22.98
N GLU A 181 32.85 24.77 -22.60
CA GLU A 181 32.26 24.85 -21.26
C GLU A 181 30.86 24.20 -21.24
N ASN A 182 30.69 23.24 -20.35
CA ASN A 182 29.54 22.34 -20.31
C ASN A 182 28.51 22.71 -19.23
N ASN A 183 28.49 23.96 -18.77
CA ASN A 183 27.53 24.43 -17.79
C ASN A 183 26.33 25.08 -18.50
N PHE A 184 25.17 24.46 -18.36
CA PHE A 184 23.90 24.97 -18.88
C PHE A 184 22.93 25.17 -17.73
N GLU A 185 22.33 26.35 -17.67
CA GLU A 185 21.24 26.61 -16.74
C GLU A 185 19.89 26.28 -17.38
N PHE A 186 19.07 25.53 -16.65
CA PHE A 186 17.70 25.23 -17.03
C PHE A 186 16.75 25.87 -16.02
N GLN A 187 15.74 26.57 -16.52
CA GLN A 187 14.72 27.17 -15.68
C GLN A 187 13.37 26.51 -15.96
N LEU A 188 12.74 25.95 -14.94
CA LEU A 188 11.37 25.46 -15.01
C LEU A 188 10.41 26.63 -14.74
N LEU A 189 9.60 26.96 -15.73
CA LEU A 189 8.60 28.01 -15.62
C LEU A 189 7.20 27.41 -15.57
N LYS A 190 6.43 27.78 -14.54
CA LYS A 190 5.01 27.45 -14.48
C LYS A 190 4.22 28.39 -15.40
N LYS A 191 3.55 27.83 -16.41
CA LYS A 191 2.61 28.61 -17.21
C LYS A 191 1.36 28.88 -16.38
N ASN A 192 1.13 30.14 -16.03
CA ASN A 192 -0.15 30.52 -15.44
C ASN A 192 -1.23 30.40 -16.53
N SER A 193 -2.19 29.52 -16.30
CA SER A 193 -3.42 29.49 -17.12
C SER A 193 -4.27 30.71 -16.73
N ASN A 194 -4.45 31.61 -17.69
CA ASN A 194 -5.46 32.67 -17.62
C ASN A 194 -6.85 32.05 -17.79
#